data_64dfc32c95b1d72423851085aae839af
#
_entry.id   64dfc32c95b1d72423851085aae839af
#
_cell.length_a   1.000
_cell.length_b   1.000
_cell.length_c   1.000
_cell.angle_alpha   90.00
_cell.angle_beta   90.00
_cell.angle_gamma   90.00
#
_symmetry.space_group_name_H-M   'P 1'
#
loop_
_entity.id
_entity.type
_entity.pdbx_description
1 polymer ?
#
loop_
_entity_poly.entity_id
_entity_poly.type
_entity_poly.pdbx_seq_one_letter_code
_entity_poly.pdbx_strand_id
1 'polypeptide(L)' 'IYAYMKKYRLQVAERLLKESRATVGEIALRVGYQNPNKFTSAFCSEYGVPPTSYRKEV' A
#
# COMPACT_ATOMS: atom_id res chain seq x y z
N ILE A 1 4.37 -16.17 -9.86
CA ILE A 1 5.36 -15.56 -8.99
C ILE A 1 5.15 -14.07 -8.88
N TYR A 2 4.89 -13.39 -9.99
CA TYR A 2 4.67 -11.95 -9.97
C TYR A 2 3.42 -11.59 -9.18
N ALA A 3 2.35 -12.33 -9.38
CA ALA A 3 1.12 -12.06 -8.65
C ALA A 3 1.32 -12.27 -7.16
N TYR A 4 2.11 -13.26 -6.82
CA TYR A 4 2.41 -13.55 -5.43
C TYR A 4 3.21 -12.42 -4.79
N MET A 5 4.21 -11.92 -5.50
CA MET A 5 5.02 -10.81 -4.99
C MET A 5 4.21 -9.53 -4.86
N LYS A 6 3.28 -9.30 -5.77
CA LYS A 6 2.41 -8.14 -5.68
C LYS A 6 1.58 -8.16 -4.41
N LYS A 7 1.01 -9.32 -4.09
CA LYS A 7 0.24 -9.46 -2.87
C LYS A 7 1.08 -9.21 -1.63
N TYR A 8 2.28 -9.74 -1.64
CA TYR A 8 3.18 -9.58 -0.52
C TYR A 8 3.51 -8.10 -0.28
N ARG A 9 3.78 -7.38 -1.36
CA ARG A 9 4.08 -5.96 -1.25
C ARG A 9 2.93 -5.19 -0.63
N LEU A 10 1.72 -5.50 -1.05
CA LEU A 10 0.54 -4.81 -0.51
C LEU A 10 0.32 -5.17 0.95
N GLN A 11 0.64 -6.38 1.35
CA GLN A 11 0.54 -6.77 2.75
C GLN A 11 1.52 -6.00 3.61
N VAL A 12 2.73 -5.81 3.12
CA VAL A 12 3.73 -5.01 3.82
C VAL A 12 3.27 -3.57 3.94
N ALA A 13 2.70 -3.04 2.84
CA ALA A 13 2.20 -1.68 2.85
C ALA A 13 1.06 -1.51 3.85
N GLU A 14 0.18 -2.49 3.94
CA GLU A 14 -0.90 -2.45 4.90
C GLU A 14 -0.37 -2.36 6.32
N ARG A 15 0.62 -3.17 6.61
CA ARG A 15 1.22 -3.16 7.93
C ARG A 15 1.86 -1.81 8.22
N LEU A 16 2.58 -1.26 7.25
CA LEU A 16 3.21 0.05 7.43
C LEU A 16 2.18 1.15 7.65
N LEU A 17 1.04 1.05 7.00
CA LEU A 17 -0.02 2.03 7.20
C LEU A 17 -0.55 2.00 8.63
N LYS A 18 -0.60 0.83 9.23
CA LYS A 18 -1.10 0.69 10.58
C LYS A 18 -0.06 1.00 11.64
N GLU A 19 1.18 0.60 11.41
CA GLU A 19 2.21 0.66 12.44
C GLU A 19 3.13 1.87 12.30
N SER A 20 3.18 2.46 11.14
CA SER A 20 4.09 3.56 10.86
C SER A 20 3.30 4.82 10.52
N ARG A 21 3.93 5.96 10.77
CA ARG A 21 3.33 7.24 10.40
C ARG A 21 3.82 7.74 9.05
N ALA A 22 4.49 6.89 8.31
CA ALA A 22 4.97 7.25 6.98
C ALA A 22 3.80 7.61 6.07
N THR A 23 4.05 8.53 5.15
CA THR A 23 3.03 8.91 4.19
C THR A 23 2.79 7.80 3.17
N VAL A 24 1.65 7.87 2.47
CA VAL A 24 1.35 6.89 1.44
C VAL A 24 2.46 6.87 0.39
N GLY A 25 2.97 8.04 0.02
CA GLY A 25 4.06 8.11 -0.95
C GLY A 25 5.31 7.41 -0.47
N GLU A 26 5.66 7.59 0.79
CA GLU A 26 6.82 6.91 1.36
C GLU A 26 6.64 5.41 1.38
N ILE A 27 5.46 4.97 1.77
CA ILE A 27 5.17 3.55 1.82
C ILE A 27 5.24 2.95 0.42
N ALA A 28 4.72 3.64 -0.58
CA ALA A 28 4.79 3.18 -1.95
C ALA A 28 6.24 2.95 -2.38
N LEU A 29 7.11 3.89 -2.05
CA LEU A 29 8.52 3.74 -2.40
C LEU A 29 9.17 2.59 -1.65
N ARG A 30 8.82 2.40 -0.40
CA ARG A 30 9.40 1.33 0.41
C ARG A 30 9.04 -0.04 -0.12
N VAL A 31 7.83 -0.19 -0.66
CA VAL A 31 7.42 -1.50 -1.18
C VAL A 31 7.75 -1.67 -2.65
N GLY A 32 8.43 -0.71 -3.25
CA GLY A 32 8.97 -0.87 -4.58
C GLY A 32 8.14 -0.24 -5.70
N TYR A 33 7.15 0.56 -5.36
CA TYR A 33 6.39 1.29 -6.38
C TYR A 33 7.06 2.63 -6.64
N GLN A 34 7.29 2.93 -7.91
CA GLN A 34 7.89 4.21 -8.28
C GLN A 34 6.87 5.33 -8.33
N ASN A 35 5.61 4.97 -8.50
CA ASN A 35 4.54 5.95 -8.64
C ASN A 35 3.48 5.70 -7.57
N PRO A 36 3.25 6.68 -6.68
CA PRO A 36 2.23 6.51 -5.63
C PRO A 36 0.83 6.26 -6.17
N ASN A 37 0.53 6.80 -7.34
CA ASN A 37 -0.79 6.57 -7.95
C ASN A 37 -0.99 5.11 -8.31
N LYS A 38 0.05 4.47 -8.82
CA LYS A 38 -0.03 3.05 -9.14
C LYS A 38 -0.19 2.22 -7.88
N PHE A 39 0.52 2.59 -6.84
CA PHE A 39 0.38 1.91 -5.55
C PHE A 39 -1.06 2.07 -5.03
N THR A 40 -1.59 3.26 -5.07
CA THR A 40 -2.94 3.53 -4.60
C THR A 40 -3.97 2.71 -5.37
N SER A 41 -3.82 2.65 -6.70
CA SER A 41 -4.72 1.85 -7.52
C SER A 41 -4.66 0.38 -7.17
N ALA A 42 -3.45 -0.15 -7.02
CA ALA A 42 -3.27 -1.55 -6.68
C ALA A 42 -3.85 -1.85 -5.31
N PHE A 43 -3.60 -0.98 -4.34
CA PHE A 43 -4.13 -1.16 -2.99
C PHE A 43 -5.65 -1.15 -2.98
N CYS A 44 -6.22 -0.18 -3.68
CA CYS A 44 -7.67 -0.07 -3.75
C CYS A 44 -8.28 -1.31 -4.40
N SER A 45 -7.63 -1.82 -5.44
CA SER A 45 -8.11 -3.02 -6.12
C SER A 45 -8.07 -4.24 -5.22
N GLU A 46 -7.06 -4.34 -4.38
CA GLU A 46 -6.91 -5.50 -3.49
C GLU A 46 -7.79 -5.41 -2.26
N TYR A 47 -7.88 -4.24 -1.66
CA TYR A 47 -8.55 -4.08 -0.37
C TYR A 47 -9.89 -3.36 -0.47
N GLY A 48 -10.22 -2.84 -1.63
CA GLY A 48 -11.51 -2.17 -1.82
C GLY A 48 -11.55 -0.74 -1.32
N VAL A 49 -10.50 -0.25 -0.70
CA VAL A 49 -10.42 1.14 -0.23
C VAL A 49 -9.03 1.68 -0.49
N PRO A 50 -8.90 2.99 -0.72
CA PRO A 50 -7.57 3.57 -0.90
C PRO A 50 -6.78 3.56 0.39
N PRO A 51 -5.44 3.60 0.31
CA PRO A 51 -4.61 3.54 1.52
C PRO A 51 -4.88 4.69 2.49
N THR A 52 -5.23 5.86 1.98
CA THR A 52 -5.53 7.00 2.86
C THR A 52 -6.78 6.73 3.69
N SER A 53 -7.81 6.15 3.08
CA SER A 53 -9.01 5.77 3.81
C SER A 53 -8.74 4.64 4.79
N TYR A 54 -7.94 3.70 4.37
CA TYR A 54 -7.59 2.56 5.22
C TYR A 54 -6.89 3.04 6.49
N ARG A 55 -6.00 4.01 6.34
CA ARG A 55 -5.27 4.55 7.47
C ARG A 55 -6.18 5.30 8.44
N LYS A 56 -7.20 5.96 7.93
CA LYS A 56 -8.09 6.74 8.77
C LYS A 56 -8.87 5.90 9.76
N GLU A 57 -9.05 4.63 9.43
CA GLU A 57 -9.82 3.74 10.29
C GLU A 57 -9.04 3.31 11.52
N VAL A 58 -7.77 3.59 11.55
CA VAL A 58 -6.92 3.28 12.68
C VAL A 58 -6.70 4.50 13.54
#